data_3c012d318a4861f10d217b81fe216fe8
#
_entry.id   3c012d318a4861f10d217b81fe216fe8
#
_cell.length_a   1.000
_cell.length_b   1.000
_cell.length_c   1.000
_cell.angle_alpha   90.00
_cell.angle_beta   90.00
_cell.angle_gamma   90.00
#
_symmetry.space_group_name_H-M   'P 1'
#
loop_
_entity.id
_entity.type
_entity.pdbx_description
1 polymer ?
#
loop_
_entity_poly.entity_id
_entity_poly.type
_entity_poly.pdbx_seq_one_letter_code
_entity_poly.pdbx_strand_id
1 'polypeptide(L)'
;METDKPKPEDPMLVSYRTLRRAIGLIGIALPIALVVSENLISLITGHDLATPFILDSISSYYWSGPAHAIFIGSLCAIGVFLWSYCGNGKWDPLAGNVACVAAVCVAVFPNSSALSTVHYISAAILFLLLAYFCLYSFLGQDPKTTPTPKKPLRNKIYITCGVLILVSIVSAAVLQLIYRPDSPPWSLVFLFESLAIWAFGWSWYIKGQGLGVVQDDISRAKPKPRTQNL
;
A
#
# COMPACT_ATOMS: atom_id res chain seq x y z
N MET A 1 25.68 -27.65 29.99
CA MET A 1 25.67 -26.90 28.72
C MET A 1 24.21 -26.67 28.39
N GLU A 2 23.64 -25.62 28.99
CA GLU A 2 22.22 -25.27 28.85
C GLU A 2 22.03 -24.65 27.47
N THR A 3 21.31 -25.32 26.61
CA THR A 3 21.01 -24.82 25.25
C THR A 3 20.11 -23.61 25.42
N ASP A 4 20.65 -22.43 25.16
CA ASP A 4 19.94 -21.15 25.10
C ASP A 4 18.83 -21.25 24.01
N LYS A 5 17.65 -21.71 24.43
CA LYS A 5 16.48 -21.74 23.54
C LYS A 5 16.10 -20.29 23.22
N PRO A 6 15.93 -19.95 21.95
CA PRO A 6 15.52 -18.60 21.57
C PRO A 6 14.21 -18.25 22.30
N LYS A 7 14.21 -17.11 23.00
CA LYS A 7 13.04 -16.58 23.68
C LYS A 7 11.89 -16.41 22.68
N PRO A 8 10.69 -16.93 22.98
CA PRO A 8 9.56 -16.78 22.06
C PRO A 8 9.30 -15.30 21.77
N GLU A 9 9.04 -14.97 20.50
CA GLU A 9 8.69 -13.60 20.09
C GLU A 9 7.38 -13.18 20.74
N ASP A 10 7.26 -11.89 21.08
CA ASP A 10 6.04 -11.32 21.61
C ASP A 10 4.87 -11.51 20.60
N PRO A 11 3.77 -12.19 21.00
CA PRO A 11 2.62 -12.45 20.11
C PRO A 11 2.03 -11.17 19.50
N MET A 12 2.04 -10.05 20.23
CA MET A 12 1.56 -8.77 19.70
C MET A 12 2.44 -8.25 18.57
N LEU A 13 3.76 -8.42 18.68
CA LEU A 13 4.71 -8.02 17.64
C LEU A 13 4.54 -8.88 16.38
N VAL A 14 4.32 -10.17 16.54
CA VAL A 14 4.05 -11.11 15.45
C VAL A 14 2.74 -10.72 14.73
N SER A 15 1.68 -10.44 15.49
CA SER A 15 0.39 -10.00 14.96
C SER A 15 0.52 -8.71 14.16
N TYR A 16 1.25 -7.73 14.67
CA TYR A 16 1.46 -6.43 13.99
C TYR A 16 2.26 -6.56 12.68
N ARG A 17 3.26 -7.44 12.64
CA ARG A 17 3.99 -7.76 11.40
C ARG A 17 3.11 -8.44 10.38
N THR A 18 2.28 -9.39 10.81
CA THR A 18 1.32 -10.10 9.95
C THR A 18 0.34 -9.13 9.32
N LEU A 19 -0.19 -8.19 10.10
CA LEU A 19 -1.08 -7.14 9.62
C LEU A 19 -0.42 -6.32 8.50
N ARG A 20 0.82 -5.87 8.69
CA ARG A 20 1.57 -5.13 7.67
C ARG A 20 1.81 -5.94 6.39
N ARG A 21 2.08 -7.26 6.52
CA ARG A 21 2.22 -8.16 5.36
C ARG A 21 0.90 -8.28 4.62
N ALA A 22 -0.21 -8.42 5.34
CA ALA A 22 -1.54 -8.52 4.73
C ALA A 22 -1.88 -7.27 3.90
N ILE A 23 -1.64 -6.06 4.45
CA ILE A 23 -1.79 -4.80 3.69
C ILE A 23 -0.95 -4.84 2.41
N GLY A 24 0.32 -5.21 2.54
CA GLY A 24 1.23 -5.27 1.41
C GLY A 24 0.75 -6.25 0.33
N LEU A 25 0.32 -7.44 0.73
CA LEU A 25 -0.19 -8.46 -0.19
C LEU A 25 -1.49 -8.03 -0.87
N ILE A 26 -2.42 -7.41 -0.14
CA ILE A 26 -3.66 -6.87 -0.73
C ILE A 26 -3.31 -5.82 -1.79
N GLY A 27 -2.40 -4.89 -1.49
CA GLY A 27 -1.96 -3.87 -2.46
C GLY A 27 -1.30 -4.48 -3.69
N ILE A 28 -0.42 -5.49 -3.52
CA ILE A 28 0.24 -6.16 -4.65
C ILE A 28 -0.78 -6.94 -5.50
N ALA A 29 -1.73 -7.62 -4.87
CA ALA A 29 -2.70 -8.46 -5.56
C ALA A 29 -3.80 -7.64 -6.25
N LEU A 30 -4.14 -6.44 -5.75
CA LEU A 30 -5.30 -5.68 -6.19
C LEU A 30 -5.38 -5.45 -7.70
N PRO A 31 -4.39 -4.85 -8.38
CA PRO A 31 -4.49 -4.60 -9.82
C PRO A 31 -4.66 -5.90 -10.63
N ILE A 32 -3.99 -6.97 -10.21
CA ILE A 32 -4.06 -8.28 -10.85
C ILE A 32 -5.45 -8.89 -10.65
N ALA A 33 -5.96 -8.87 -9.42
CA ALA A 33 -7.25 -9.43 -9.08
C ALA A 33 -8.41 -8.74 -9.82
N LEU A 34 -8.32 -7.42 -10.02
CA LEU A 34 -9.31 -6.67 -10.79
C LEU A 34 -9.36 -7.14 -12.24
N VAL A 35 -8.21 -7.20 -12.92
CA VAL A 35 -8.13 -7.64 -14.32
C VAL A 35 -8.58 -9.09 -14.46
N VAL A 36 -8.09 -9.97 -13.58
CA VAL A 36 -8.42 -11.41 -13.64
C VAL A 36 -9.90 -11.65 -13.38
N SER A 37 -10.49 -11.01 -12.37
CA SER A 37 -11.90 -11.22 -12.04
C SER A 37 -12.83 -10.77 -13.15
N GLU A 38 -12.55 -9.64 -13.79
CA GLU A 38 -13.34 -9.12 -14.89
C GLU A 38 -13.33 -10.07 -16.09
N ASN A 39 -12.15 -10.47 -16.51
CA ASN A 39 -11.99 -11.31 -17.71
C ASN A 39 -12.41 -12.78 -17.47
N LEU A 40 -12.17 -13.31 -16.25
CA LEU A 40 -12.55 -14.69 -15.91
C LEU A 40 -14.07 -14.85 -15.91
N ILE A 41 -14.81 -13.88 -15.38
CA ILE A 41 -16.27 -13.97 -15.36
C ILE A 41 -16.84 -13.80 -16.75
N SER A 42 -16.32 -12.90 -17.57
CA SER A 42 -16.71 -12.79 -18.98
C SER A 42 -16.55 -14.14 -19.68
N LEU A 43 -15.43 -14.82 -19.46
CA LEU A 43 -15.17 -16.14 -20.03
C LEU A 43 -16.13 -17.22 -19.52
N ILE A 44 -16.44 -17.25 -18.21
CA ILE A 44 -17.34 -18.25 -17.61
C ILE A 44 -18.78 -18.06 -18.03
N THR A 45 -19.22 -16.80 -18.19
CA THR A 45 -20.60 -16.49 -18.59
C THR A 45 -20.85 -16.57 -20.09
N GLY A 46 -19.84 -16.94 -20.87
CA GLY A 46 -19.95 -17.07 -22.33
C GLY A 46 -20.03 -15.71 -23.05
N HIS A 47 -19.67 -14.62 -22.40
CA HIS A 47 -19.47 -13.34 -23.04
C HIS A 47 -18.04 -13.29 -23.62
N ASP A 48 -17.85 -12.53 -24.69
CA ASP A 48 -16.51 -12.22 -25.18
C ASP A 48 -15.70 -11.58 -24.07
N LEU A 49 -14.37 -11.84 -24.08
CA LEU A 49 -13.45 -11.17 -23.14
C LEU A 49 -13.72 -9.67 -23.13
N ALA A 50 -13.66 -9.06 -21.94
CA ALA A 50 -13.88 -7.64 -21.81
C ALA A 50 -13.04 -6.86 -22.81
N THR A 51 -13.67 -5.96 -23.53
CA THR A 51 -12.98 -5.08 -24.47
C THR A 51 -13.18 -3.64 -24.02
N PRO A 52 -12.12 -2.97 -23.55
CA PRO A 52 -10.71 -3.41 -23.52
C PRO A 52 -10.43 -4.44 -22.40
N PHE A 53 -9.45 -5.33 -22.63
CA PHE A 53 -9.01 -6.37 -21.67
C PHE A 53 -8.56 -5.79 -20.31
N ILE A 54 -8.03 -4.58 -20.31
CA ILE A 54 -7.68 -3.78 -19.14
C ILE A 54 -8.44 -2.45 -19.25
N LEU A 55 -9.18 -2.08 -18.21
CA LEU A 55 -9.89 -0.81 -18.15
C LEU A 55 -8.92 0.37 -18.01
N ASP A 56 -9.40 1.58 -18.29
CA ASP A 56 -8.57 2.80 -18.36
C ASP A 56 -7.87 3.14 -17.04
N SER A 57 -8.48 2.81 -15.90
CA SER A 57 -7.93 3.06 -14.57
C SER A 57 -8.36 1.97 -13.58
N ILE A 58 -7.67 1.88 -12.45
CA ILE A 58 -8.10 1.02 -11.33
C ILE A 58 -9.48 1.45 -10.82
N SER A 59 -9.74 2.75 -10.77
CA SER A 59 -11.05 3.28 -10.33
C SER A 59 -12.19 2.94 -11.29
N SER A 60 -11.90 2.64 -12.56
CA SER A 60 -12.92 2.24 -13.56
C SER A 60 -13.56 0.90 -13.22
N TYR A 61 -12.85 0.04 -12.47
CA TYR A 61 -13.39 -1.23 -11.98
C TYR A 61 -14.50 -1.06 -10.92
N TYR A 62 -14.72 0.16 -10.43
CA TYR A 62 -15.91 0.47 -9.64
C TYR A 62 -17.20 0.14 -10.38
N TRP A 63 -17.24 0.32 -11.70
CA TRP A 63 -18.42 0.09 -12.54
C TRP A 63 -18.51 -1.33 -13.11
N SER A 64 -17.49 -2.13 -12.87
CA SER A 64 -17.39 -3.51 -13.34
C SER A 64 -18.09 -4.45 -12.37
N GLY A 65 -18.98 -5.32 -12.86
CA GLY A 65 -19.80 -6.19 -12.02
C GLY A 65 -18.99 -6.99 -10.99
N PRO A 66 -18.10 -7.92 -11.43
CA PRO A 66 -17.37 -8.78 -10.50
C PRO A 66 -16.20 -8.09 -9.78
N ALA A 67 -15.49 -7.22 -10.48
CA ALA A 67 -14.35 -6.53 -9.91
C ALA A 67 -14.75 -5.43 -8.92
N HIS A 68 -16.00 -4.93 -8.97
CA HIS A 68 -16.53 -3.95 -8.02
C HIS A 68 -16.34 -4.35 -6.55
N ALA A 69 -16.74 -5.57 -6.20
CA ALA A 69 -16.63 -6.06 -4.82
C ALA A 69 -15.14 -6.19 -4.38
N ILE A 70 -14.26 -6.62 -5.30
CA ILE A 70 -12.83 -6.72 -5.04
C ILE A 70 -12.23 -5.32 -4.82
N PHE A 71 -12.60 -4.34 -5.66
CA PHE A 71 -12.14 -2.96 -5.54
C PHE A 71 -12.53 -2.37 -4.18
N ILE A 72 -13.82 -2.37 -3.84
CA ILE A 72 -14.33 -1.81 -2.58
C ILE A 72 -13.78 -2.57 -1.38
N GLY A 73 -13.85 -3.91 -1.40
CA GLY A 73 -13.40 -4.74 -0.29
C GLY A 73 -11.92 -4.57 0.02
N SER A 74 -11.08 -4.49 -1.01
CA SER A 74 -9.64 -4.28 -0.84
C SER A 74 -9.31 -2.90 -0.27
N LEU A 75 -9.96 -1.83 -0.77
CA LEU A 75 -9.75 -0.47 -0.26
C LEU A 75 -10.25 -0.32 1.18
N CYS A 76 -11.41 -0.89 1.52
CA CYS A 76 -11.91 -0.89 2.89
C CYS A 76 -10.98 -1.67 3.83
N ALA A 77 -10.48 -2.84 3.41
CA ALA A 77 -9.53 -3.62 4.19
C ALA A 77 -8.23 -2.84 4.42
N ILE A 78 -7.64 -2.26 3.37
CA ILE A 78 -6.46 -1.39 3.48
C ILE A 78 -6.75 -0.23 4.43
N GLY A 79 -7.93 0.42 4.31
CA GLY A 79 -8.33 1.53 5.17
C GLY A 79 -8.36 1.16 6.65
N VAL A 80 -9.04 0.07 7.02
CA VAL A 80 -9.09 -0.43 8.40
C VAL A 80 -7.71 -0.74 8.96
N PHE A 81 -6.85 -1.32 8.14
CA PHE A 81 -5.48 -1.60 8.55
C PHE A 81 -4.63 -0.34 8.71
N LEU A 82 -4.82 0.68 7.86
CA LEU A 82 -4.15 1.98 8.01
C LEU A 82 -4.62 2.69 9.30
N TRP A 83 -5.88 2.57 9.67
CA TRP A 83 -6.40 3.09 10.94
C TRP A 83 -5.71 2.45 12.15
N SER A 84 -5.43 1.16 12.08
CA SER A 84 -4.73 0.42 13.14
C SER A 84 -3.22 0.70 13.18
N TYR A 85 -2.69 1.53 12.26
CA TYR A 85 -1.26 1.77 12.16
C TYR A 85 -0.77 2.77 13.22
N CYS A 86 0.05 2.27 14.14
CA CYS A 86 0.81 3.07 15.08
C CYS A 86 2.29 3.06 14.69
N GLY A 87 2.75 4.10 14.00
CA GLY A 87 4.16 4.30 13.67
C GLY A 87 4.95 4.92 14.83
N ASN A 88 6.24 5.17 14.61
CA ASN A 88 7.12 5.81 15.59
C ASN A 88 7.06 7.35 15.52
N GLY A 89 6.49 7.91 14.48
CA GLY A 89 6.35 9.34 14.28
C GLY A 89 5.14 9.93 15.00
N LYS A 90 5.27 11.17 15.47
CA LYS A 90 4.19 11.91 16.17
C LYS A 90 2.91 11.99 15.33
N TRP A 91 3.05 12.09 14.01
CA TRP A 91 1.95 12.29 13.08
C TRP A 91 1.44 10.99 12.43
N ASP A 92 2.12 9.85 12.67
CA ASP A 92 1.77 8.58 12.04
C ASP A 92 0.35 8.11 12.34
N PRO A 93 -0.17 8.20 13.60
CA PRO A 93 -1.55 7.80 13.87
C PRO A 93 -2.58 8.69 13.16
N LEU A 94 -2.34 10.00 13.10
CA LEU A 94 -3.22 10.92 12.37
C LEU A 94 -3.19 10.62 10.86
N ALA A 95 -2.01 10.42 10.30
CA ALA A 95 -1.84 10.05 8.89
C ALA A 95 -2.57 8.73 8.56
N GLY A 96 -2.50 7.74 9.45
CA GLY A 96 -3.24 6.48 9.31
C GLY A 96 -4.75 6.67 9.33
N ASN A 97 -5.27 7.48 10.26
CA ASN A 97 -6.69 7.78 10.35
C ASN A 97 -7.22 8.52 9.11
N VAL A 98 -6.49 9.54 8.64
CA VAL A 98 -6.86 10.28 7.43
C VAL A 98 -6.77 9.39 6.19
N ALA A 99 -5.75 8.53 6.09
CA ALA A 99 -5.62 7.57 5.00
C ALA A 99 -6.76 6.54 5.00
N CYS A 100 -7.22 6.09 6.17
CA CYS A 100 -8.40 5.24 6.30
C CYS A 100 -9.65 5.91 5.70
N VAL A 101 -9.96 7.13 6.15
CA VAL A 101 -11.11 7.87 5.63
C VAL A 101 -10.99 8.09 4.12
N ALA A 102 -9.81 8.47 3.65
CA ALA A 102 -9.56 8.67 2.22
C ALA A 102 -9.75 7.37 1.41
N ALA A 103 -9.26 6.22 1.90
CA ALA A 103 -9.44 4.93 1.25
C ALA A 103 -10.93 4.53 1.16
N VAL A 104 -11.69 4.73 2.24
CA VAL A 104 -13.13 4.47 2.25
C VAL A 104 -13.87 5.42 1.29
N CYS A 105 -13.49 6.70 1.24
CA CYS A 105 -14.08 7.63 0.28
C CYS A 105 -13.79 7.23 -1.17
N VAL A 106 -12.57 6.80 -1.50
CA VAL A 106 -12.23 6.27 -2.84
C VAL A 106 -13.06 5.03 -3.15
N ALA A 107 -13.30 4.17 -2.17
CA ALA A 107 -14.09 2.95 -2.34
C ALA A 107 -15.60 3.23 -2.57
N VAL A 108 -16.16 4.24 -1.91
CA VAL A 108 -17.61 4.49 -1.91
C VAL A 108 -18.03 5.49 -2.99
N PHE A 109 -17.23 6.51 -3.25
CA PHE A 109 -17.57 7.53 -4.23
C PHE A 109 -17.01 7.15 -5.62
N PRO A 110 -17.87 7.04 -6.65
CA PRO A 110 -17.42 6.66 -8.00
C PRO A 110 -16.62 7.77 -8.69
N ASN A 111 -15.75 7.35 -9.60
CA ASN A 111 -14.87 8.26 -10.37
C ASN A 111 -15.59 9.01 -11.52
N SER A 112 -16.81 8.64 -11.88
CA SER A 112 -17.59 9.21 -12.98
C SER A 112 -19.02 9.53 -12.55
N SER A 113 -19.18 10.53 -11.71
CA SER A 113 -20.49 10.99 -11.23
C SER A 113 -20.41 12.45 -10.76
N ALA A 114 -21.51 13.01 -10.29
CA ALA A 114 -21.52 14.32 -9.64
C ALA A 114 -20.56 14.38 -8.43
N LEU A 115 -20.23 13.22 -7.84
CA LEU A 115 -19.32 13.09 -6.70
C LEU A 115 -17.88 12.69 -7.07
N SER A 116 -17.54 12.67 -8.35
CA SER A 116 -16.20 12.31 -8.84
C SER A 116 -15.09 13.20 -8.24
N THR A 117 -15.39 14.46 -7.96
CA THR A 117 -14.45 15.37 -7.28
C THR A 117 -14.05 14.83 -5.89
N VAL A 118 -14.99 14.27 -5.13
CA VAL A 118 -14.70 13.65 -3.82
C VAL A 118 -13.78 12.46 -4.01
N HIS A 119 -14.04 11.60 -5.01
CA HIS A 119 -13.19 10.47 -5.33
C HIS A 119 -11.74 10.91 -5.63
N TYR A 120 -11.55 11.85 -6.55
CA TYR A 120 -10.20 12.27 -6.96
C TYR A 120 -9.44 13.00 -5.85
N ILE A 121 -10.10 13.84 -5.05
CA ILE A 121 -9.47 14.48 -3.89
C ILE A 121 -9.06 13.41 -2.86
N SER A 122 -9.94 12.45 -2.58
CA SER A 122 -9.65 11.37 -1.64
C SER A 122 -8.52 10.47 -2.14
N ALA A 123 -8.48 10.15 -3.44
CA ALA A 123 -7.39 9.40 -4.04
C ALA A 123 -6.06 10.15 -3.92
N ALA A 124 -6.04 11.46 -4.21
CA ALA A 124 -4.83 12.27 -4.05
C ALA A 124 -4.34 12.29 -2.59
N ILE A 125 -5.23 12.51 -1.63
CA ILE A 125 -4.90 12.45 -0.19
C ILE A 125 -4.36 11.07 0.18
N LEU A 126 -5.03 10.01 -0.24
CA LEU A 126 -4.60 8.64 0.04
C LEU A 126 -3.16 8.41 -0.45
N PHE A 127 -2.89 8.63 -1.73
CA PHE A 127 -1.57 8.37 -2.31
C PHE A 127 -0.47 9.27 -1.72
N LEU A 128 -0.76 10.53 -1.39
CA LEU A 128 0.19 11.40 -0.69
C LEU A 128 0.53 10.85 0.70
N LEU A 129 -0.44 10.30 1.43
CA LEU A 129 -0.21 9.67 2.72
C LEU A 129 0.53 8.34 2.59
N LEU A 130 0.27 7.55 1.54
CA LEU A 130 1.05 6.35 1.25
C LEU A 130 2.52 6.69 0.95
N ALA A 131 2.78 7.75 0.20
CA ALA A 131 4.13 8.27 -0.02
C ALA A 131 4.76 8.79 1.28
N TYR A 132 4.00 9.50 2.13
CA TYR A 132 4.45 9.93 3.46
C TYR A 132 4.93 8.74 4.32
N PHE A 133 4.18 7.64 4.36
CA PHE A 133 4.61 6.45 5.09
C PHE A 133 5.95 5.92 4.57
N CYS A 134 6.15 5.87 3.26
CA CYS A 134 7.39 5.40 2.66
C CYS A 134 8.56 6.35 2.95
N LEU A 135 8.37 7.67 2.78
CA LEU A 135 9.44 8.66 2.77
C LEU A 135 9.79 9.19 4.18
N TYR A 136 8.89 9.04 5.15
CA TYR A 136 9.10 9.57 6.51
C TYR A 136 8.88 8.50 7.58
N SER A 137 7.69 7.93 7.69
CA SER A 137 7.33 7.04 8.78
C SER A 137 8.20 5.77 8.81
N PHE A 138 8.47 5.15 7.68
CA PHE A 138 9.25 3.91 7.59
C PHE A 138 10.74 4.12 7.75
N LEU A 139 11.24 5.30 7.43
CA LEU A 139 12.65 5.67 7.63
C LEU A 139 12.98 5.93 9.10
N GLY A 140 11.96 6.30 9.89
CA GLY A 140 12.10 6.56 11.31
C GLY A 140 12.75 5.39 12.05
N GLN A 141 13.57 5.70 13.04
CA GLN A 141 14.20 4.74 13.92
C GLN A 141 13.65 4.93 15.33
N ASP A 142 13.32 3.82 15.98
CA ASP A 142 13.05 3.85 17.41
C ASP A 142 14.35 4.24 18.15
N PRO A 143 14.33 5.36 18.92
CA PRO A 143 15.52 5.80 19.68
C PRO A 143 16.07 4.75 20.63
N LYS A 144 15.22 3.78 21.03
CA LYS A 144 15.59 2.70 21.99
C LYS A 144 16.31 1.52 21.34
N THR A 145 16.39 1.47 20.01
CA THR A 145 17.01 0.36 19.28
C THR A 145 18.25 0.80 18.52
N THR A 146 19.24 -0.09 18.44
CA THR A 146 20.40 0.12 17.59
C THR A 146 20.04 -0.10 16.12
N PRO A 147 20.60 0.69 15.17
CA PRO A 147 20.41 0.43 13.76
C PRO A 147 20.90 -0.97 13.39
N THR A 148 20.09 -1.69 12.64
CA THR A 148 20.45 -3.01 12.15
C THR A 148 21.24 -2.91 10.85
N PRO A 149 22.14 -3.89 10.52
CA PRO A 149 23.00 -3.85 9.34
C PRO A 149 22.24 -3.66 8.02
N LYS A 150 21.04 -4.23 7.90
CA LYS A 150 20.22 -4.15 6.69
C LYS A 150 19.31 -2.91 6.61
N LYS A 151 19.30 -2.05 7.62
CA LYS A 151 18.49 -0.83 7.64
C LYS A 151 18.76 0.11 6.45
N PRO A 152 20.01 0.37 6.03
CA PRO A 152 20.26 1.23 4.87
C PRO A 152 19.64 0.71 3.58
N LEU A 153 19.65 -0.62 3.38
CA LEU A 153 19.01 -1.25 2.22
C LEU A 153 17.49 -1.05 2.26
N ARG A 154 16.85 -1.30 3.41
CA ARG A 154 15.41 -1.07 3.58
C ARG A 154 15.04 0.39 3.33
N ASN A 155 15.83 1.32 3.84
CA ASN A 155 15.57 2.74 3.62
C ASN A 155 15.64 3.12 2.14
N LYS A 156 16.61 2.59 1.39
CA LYS A 156 16.66 2.80 -0.08
C LYS A 156 15.39 2.30 -0.75
N ILE A 157 14.90 1.12 -0.39
CA ILE A 157 13.67 0.57 -0.95
C ILE A 157 12.46 1.47 -0.60
N TYR A 158 12.33 1.92 0.63
CA TYR A 158 11.24 2.81 1.03
C TYR A 158 11.27 4.14 0.27
N ILE A 159 12.45 4.75 0.11
CA ILE A 159 12.61 5.99 -0.66
C ILE A 159 12.22 5.75 -2.13
N THR A 160 12.71 4.67 -2.74
CA THR A 160 12.35 4.33 -4.12
C THR A 160 10.85 4.12 -4.27
N CYS A 161 10.20 3.38 -3.37
CA CYS A 161 8.75 3.20 -3.38
C CYS A 161 8.00 4.52 -3.24
N GLY A 162 8.40 5.37 -2.30
CA GLY A 162 7.74 6.66 -2.08
C GLY A 162 7.86 7.60 -3.29
N VAL A 163 9.06 7.69 -3.90
CA VAL A 163 9.26 8.47 -5.13
C VAL A 163 8.44 7.88 -6.28
N LEU A 164 8.42 6.55 -6.44
CA LEU A 164 7.63 5.89 -7.47
C LEU A 164 6.13 6.16 -7.31
N ILE A 165 5.60 6.16 -6.08
CA ILE A 165 4.21 6.54 -5.82
C ILE A 165 3.95 7.96 -6.32
N LEU A 166 4.79 8.95 -5.93
CA LEU A 166 4.58 10.34 -6.31
C LEU A 166 4.66 10.55 -7.83
N VAL A 167 5.68 9.99 -8.47
CA VAL A 167 5.85 10.09 -9.94
C VAL A 167 4.66 9.44 -10.65
N SER A 168 4.24 8.26 -10.22
CA SER A 168 3.13 7.54 -10.84
C SER A 168 1.82 8.32 -10.74
N ILE A 169 1.51 8.86 -9.57
CA ILE A 169 0.25 9.59 -9.38
C ILE A 169 0.23 10.94 -10.13
N VAL A 170 1.37 11.63 -10.18
CA VAL A 170 1.48 12.85 -10.99
C VAL A 170 1.32 12.51 -12.47
N SER A 171 1.95 11.42 -12.96
CA SER A 171 1.81 10.98 -14.35
C SER A 171 0.36 10.61 -14.68
N ALA A 172 -0.33 9.87 -13.81
CA ALA A 172 -1.74 9.54 -13.98
C ALA A 172 -2.62 10.78 -14.03
N ALA A 173 -2.40 11.75 -13.13
CA ALA A 173 -3.15 13.02 -13.12
C ALA A 173 -2.91 13.85 -14.38
N VAL A 174 -1.67 13.96 -14.86
CA VAL A 174 -1.32 14.66 -16.09
C VAL A 174 -1.98 14.01 -17.30
N LEU A 175 -1.95 12.68 -17.40
CA LEU A 175 -2.63 11.96 -18.48
C LEU A 175 -4.14 12.21 -18.46
N GLN A 176 -4.77 12.16 -17.32
CA GLN A 176 -6.20 12.46 -17.16
C GLN A 176 -6.53 13.90 -17.62
N LEU A 177 -5.65 14.87 -17.39
CA LEU A 177 -5.86 16.26 -17.82
C LEU A 177 -5.65 16.46 -19.31
N ILE A 178 -4.64 15.81 -19.91
CA ILE A 178 -4.30 15.95 -21.34
C ILE A 178 -5.36 15.29 -22.22
N TYR A 179 -5.86 14.13 -21.83
CA TYR A 179 -6.75 13.32 -22.67
C TYR A 179 -8.24 13.53 -22.38
N ARG A 180 -8.63 14.51 -21.58
CA ARG A 180 -10.05 14.85 -21.42
C ARG A 180 -10.63 15.42 -22.71
N PRO A 181 -11.86 15.02 -23.13
CA PRO A 181 -12.73 13.99 -22.52
C PRO A 181 -12.42 12.54 -22.90
N ASP A 182 -11.45 12.30 -23.79
CA ASP A 182 -11.09 10.98 -24.30
C ASP A 182 -10.28 10.17 -23.27
N SER A 183 -10.28 8.85 -23.39
CA SER A 183 -9.42 7.99 -22.58
C SER A 183 -7.99 8.00 -23.11
N PRO A 184 -6.96 8.02 -22.22
CA PRO A 184 -5.58 7.90 -22.64
C PRO A 184 -5.34 6.56 -23.36
N PRO A 185 -4.47 6.54 -24.40
CA PRO A 185 -4.17 5.30 -25.09
C PRO A 185 -3.51 4.28 -24.15
N TRP A 186 -3.77 2.98 -24.41
CA TRP A 186 -3.06 1.86 -23.78
C TRP A 186 -3.26 1.69 -22.27
N SER A 187 -4.39 2.14 -21.72
CA SER A 187 -4.66 2.05 -20.26
C SER A 187 -3.48 2.57 -19.39
N LEU A 188 -2.84 3.66 -19.84
CA LEU A 188 -1.67 4.23 -19.16
C LEU A 188 -1.98 4.70 -17.74
N VAL A 189 -3.21 5.19 -17.50
CA VAL A 189 -3.61 5.59 -16.15
C VAL A 189 -3.66 4.38 -15.24
N PHE A 190 -4.24 3.26 -15.71
CA PHE A 190 -4.23 1.99 -14.98
C PHE A 190 -2.80 1.54 -14.65
N LEU A 191 -1.88 1.66 -15.60
CA LEU A 191 -0.48 1.29 -15.39
C LEU A 191 0.17 2.12 -14.27
N PHE A 192 0.02 3.45 -14.30
CA PHE A 192 0.60 4.31 -13.28
C PHE A 192 -0.07 4.13 -11.92
N GLU A 193 -1.38 3.97 -11.86
CA GLU A 193 -2.07 3.65 -10.61
C GLU A 193 -1.60 2.30 -10.05
N SER A 194 -1.44 1.29 -10.91
CA SER A 194 -0.91 -0.03 -10.52
C SER A 194 0.52 0.07 -9.97
N LEU A 195 1.39 0.83 -10.63
CA LEU A 195 2.77 1.05 -10.16
C LEU A 195 2.79 1.72 -8.78
N ALA A 196 1.93 2.71 -8.55
CA ALA A 196 1.81 3.37 -7.25
C ALA A 196 1.34 2.39 -6.16
N ILE A 197 0.32 1.58 -6.45
CA ILE A 197 -0.22 0.59 -5.50
C ILE A 197 0.79 -0.54 -5.25
N TRP A 198 1.52 -1.00 -6.26
CA TRP A 198 2.58 -2.00 -6.09
C TRP A 198 3.74 -1.46 -5.26
N ALA A 199 4.17 -0.22 -5.49
CA ALA A 199 5.20 0.40 -4.67
C ALA A 199 4.77 0.51 -3.20
N PHE A 200 3.52 0.92 -2.94
CA PHE A 200 2.92 0.88 -1.62
C PHE A 200 2.92 -0.54 -1.05
N GLY A 201 2.39 -1.52 -1.77
CA GLY A 201 2.28 -2.91 -1.32
C GLY A 201 3.64 -3.50 -0.95
N TRP A 202 4.66 -3.32 -1.79
CA TRP A 202 6.02 -3.78 -1.52
C TRP A 202 6.63 -3.11 -0.29
N SER A 203 6.47 -1.80 -0.12
CA SER A 203 6.99 -1.09 1.04
C SER A 203 6.40 -1.62 2.35
N TRP A 204 5.09 -1.86 2.40
CA TRP A 204 4.41 -2.42 3.56
C TRP A 204 4.76 -3.87 3.81
N TYR A 205 4.86 -4.69 2.77
CA TYR A 205 5.28 -6.08 2.88
C TYR A 205 6.69 -6.20 3.50
N ILE A 206 7.63 -5.37 3.04
CA ILE A 206 8.99 -5.29 3.60
C ILE A 206 8.96 -4.76 5.03
N LYS A 207 8.15 -3.74 5.34
CA LYS A 207 7.98 -3.22 6.69
C LYS A 207 7.41 -4.28 7.65
N GLY A 208 6.55 -5.17 7.14
CA GLY A 208 6.04 -6.34 7.83
C GLY A 208 7.04 -7.50 7.92
N GLN A 209 8.28 -7.31 7.47
CA GLN A 209 9.32 -8.35 7.42
C GLN A 209 8.91 -9.55 6.54
N GLY A 210 8.30 -9.28 5.38
CA GLY A 210 7.86 -10.31 4.44
C GLY A 210 8.99 -10.99 3.67
N LEU A 211 10.17 -10.37 3.56
CA LEU A 211 11.34 -10.90 2.85
C LEU A 211 12.50 -11.15 3.80
N GLY A 212 12.86 -12.42 4.01
CA GLY A 212 13.97 -12.82 4.89
C GLY A 212 15.32 -12.22 4.48
N VAL A 213 15.57 -12.01 3.18
CA VAL A 213 16.82 -11.44 2.65
C VAL A 213 17.06 -10.01 3.14
N VAL A 214 15.99 -9.25 3.41
CA VAL A 214 16.06 -7.85 3.86
C VAL A 214 15.90 -7.75 5.39
N GLN A 215 15.65 -8.88 6.06
CA GLN A 215 15.51 -8.93 7.52
C GLN A 215 16.86 -9.09 8.20
N ASP A 216 17.01 -8.40 9.32
CA ASP A 216 18.10 -8.70 10.25
C ASP A 216 17.64 -9.82 11.17
N ASP A 217 18.54 -10.73 11.53
CA ASP A 217 18.29 -11.71 12.58
C ASP A 217 18.02 -10.97 13.90
N ILE A 218 16.75 -10.98 14.32
CA ILE A 218 16.29 -10.23 15.49
C ILE A 218 16.94 -10.77 16.78
N SER A 219 17.39 -12.02 16.77
CA SER A 219 18.14 -12.64 17.85
C SER A 219 19.47 -11.94 18.19
N ARG A 220 19.96 -11.05 17.31
CA ARG A 220 21.22 -10.31 17.50
C ARG A 220 21.06 -8.84 17.89
N ALA A 221 19.84 -8.32 17.98
CA ALA A 221 19.62 -6.97 18.46
C ALA A 221 19.82 -6.91 19.97
N LYS A 222 21.06 -6.75 20.42
CA LYS A 222 21.37 -6.48 21.83
C LYS A 222 20.67 -5.20 22.26
N PRO A 223 19.98 -5.16 23.40
CA PRO A 223 19.47 -3.91 23.97
C PRO A 223 20.64 -2.92 24.15
N LYS A 224 20.39 -1.66 23.86
CA LYS A 224 21.37 -0.62 24.12
C LYS A 224 21.71 -0.63 25.62
N PRO A 225 22.98 -0.67 26.06
CA PRO A 225 23.31 -0.63 27.46
C PRO A 225 22.69 0.62 28.08
N ARG A 226 21.99 0.46 29.19
CA ARG A 226 21.51 1.56 30.01
C ARG A 226 22.73 2.37 30.44
N THR A 227 22.92 3.57 29.94
CA THR A 227 23.82 4.54 30.56
C THR A 227 23.27 4.80 31.94
N GLN A 228 23.91 4.22 32.94
CA GLN A 228 23.73 4.63 34.34
C GLN A 228 24.25 6.07 34.41
N ASN A 229 23.34 7.04 34.50
CA ASN A 229 23.71 8.37 34.97
C ASN A 229 23.98 8.21 36.47
N LEU A 230 25.26 8.26 36.85
CA LEU A 230 25.73 8.51 38.21
C LEU A 230 25.56 9.98 38.51
#